data_7d6dd071e4c4e2ce04bf196bf17bcdf1
#
_entry.id   7d6dd071e4c4e2ce04bf196bf17bcdf1
#
_cell.length_a   1.000
_cell.length_b   1.000
_cell.length_c   1.000
_cell.angle_alpha   90.00
_cell.angle_beta   90.00
_cell.angle_gamma   90.00
#
_symmetry.space_group_name_H-M   'P 1'
#
loop_
_entity.id
_entity.type
_entity.pdbx_description
1 polymer ?
#
loop_
_entity_poly.entity_id
_entity_poly.type
_entity_poly.pdbx_seq_one_letter_code
_entity_poly.pdbx_strand_id
1 'polypeptide(L)'
;MKISPDYQPLEAPMNIALFYDSETTGLPLFKEPSEHPDQPHIVQVAACLVDLDTRNTIASMDVIVKPDGWAIPEAVTAIHGITTERAMDVGIPEEMAIDMLMALWNERMRIGHNESFDARIVRIAQSRFGKSESELTLWKAARAECTCWLSRPHTKLEKNKLPKLGEAYQHFIGKPLENAHSAMADVQGCMAVYFALKDLETQLLAA
;
A
#
# COMPACT_ATOMS: atom_id res chain seq x y z
N MET A 1 -28.81 2.65 -27.52
CA MET A 1 -27.50 2.50 -28.16
C MET A 1 -27.39 1.04 -28.60
N LYS A 2 -27.31 0.73 -29.89
CA LYS A 2 -27.20 -0.66 -30.36
C LYS A 2 -25.73 -1.05 -30.28
N ILE A 3 -25.45 -2.10 -29.53
CA ILE A 3 -24.10 -2.71 -29.45
C ILE A 3 -23.78 -3.27 -30.83
N SER A 4 -22.58 -3.01 -31.34
CA SER A 4 -22.10 -3.57 -32.62
C SER A 4 -22.18 -5.10 -32.58
N PRO A 5 -22.58 -5.78 -33.67
CA PRO A 5 -22.57 -7.24 -33.74
C PRO A 5 -21.14 -7.84 -33.61
N ASP A 6 -20.09 -7.03 -33.73
CA ASP A 6 -18.69 -7.44 -33.55
C ASP A 6 -18.17 -7.23 -32.12
N TYR A 7 -19.04 -6.90 -31.15
CA TYR A 7 -18.66 -6.83 -29.75
C TYR A 7 -18.32 -8.23 -29.24
N GLN A 8 -17.05 -8.57 -29.28
CA GLN A 8 -16.54 -9.71 -28.52
C GLN A 8 -16.53 -9.32 -27.03
N PRO A 9 -17.10 -10.14 -26.13
CA PRO A 9 -16.95 -9.92 -24.71
C PRO A 9 -15.44 -9.81 -24.44
N LEU A 10 -15.04 -8.76 -23.76
CA LEU A 10 -13.68 -8.66 -23.22
C LEU A 10 -13.32 -10.00 -22.56
N GLU A 11 -12.09 -10.42 -22.76
CA GLU A 11 -11.45 -11.53 -22.04
C GLU A 11 -11.90 -11.59 -20.58
N ALA A 12 -11.83 -12.77 -19.96
CA ALA A 12 -12.21 -12.95 -18.55
C ALA A 12 -11.75 -11.77 -17.70
N PRO A 13 -12.55 -11.30 -16.72
CA PRO A 13 -12.19 -10.10 -15.95
C PRO A 13 -10.79 -10.28 -15.37
N MET A 14 -9.89 -9.33 -15.72
CA MET A 14 -8.51 -9.35 -15.24
C MET A 14 -8.48 -9.47 -13.72
N ASN A 15 -7.63 -10.33 -13.21
CA ASN A 15 -7.41 -10.53 -11.77
C ASN A 15 -6.45 -9.44 -11.26
N ILE A 16 -6.99 -8.24 -11.00
CA ILE A 16 -6.20 -7.06 -10.68
C ILE A 16 -6.23 -6.78 -9.18
N ALA A 17 -5.07 -6.44 -8.62
CA ALA A 17 -4.93 -5.96 -7.25
C ALA A 17 -4.13 -4.66 -7.20
N LEU A 18 -4.36 -3.89 -6.14
CA LEU A 18 -3.56 -2.71 -5.78
C LEU A 18 -2.55 -3.10 -4.70
N PHE A 19 -1.27 -3.02 -5.02
CA PHE A 19 -0.19 -3.00 -4.03
C PHE A 19 0.06 -1.56 -3.62
N TYR A 20 0.21 -1.28 -2.32
CA TYR A 20 0.41 0.08 -1.85
C TYR A 20 1.15 0.11 -0.52
N ASP A 21 1.77 1.25 -0.25
CA ASP A 21 2.53 1.54 0.97
C ASP A 21 2.53 3.04 1.24
N SER A 22 2.72 3.45 2.48
CA SER A 22 2.73 4.87 2.88
C SER A 22 3.79 5.18 3.93
N GLU A 23 4.54 6.27 3.71
CA GLU A 23 5.35 6.91 4.72
C GLU A 23 4.54 8.02 5.42
N THR A 24 4.74 8.19 6.72
CA THR A 24 3.87 9.04 7.54
C THR A 24 4.64 9.90 8.52
N THR A 25 3.97 10.93 9.07
CA THR A 25 4.55 11.76 10.14
C THR A 25 4.65 11.03 11.49
N GLY A 26 4.13 9.81 11.60
CA GLY A 26 4.17 8.99 12.81
C GLY A 26 3.15 7.88 12.82
N LEU A 27 3.03 7.21 13.94
CA LEU A 27 2.07 6.11 14.11
C LEU A 27 0.65 6.65 14.31
N PRO A 28 -0.39 5.94 13.81
CA PRO A 28 -1.77 6.26 14.15
C PRO A 28 -2.02 6.25 15.65
N LEU A 29 -2.83 7.17 16.11
CA LEU A 29 -3.40 7.14 17.45
C LEU A 29 -4.47 6.04 17.51
N PHE A 30 -4.06 4.79 17.76
CA PHE A 30 -4.92 3.60 17.63
C PHE A 30 -6.16 3.60 18.55
N LYS A 31 -6.12 4.36 19.63
CA LYS A 31 -7.24 4.49 20.59
C LYS A 31 -8.22 5.59 20.21
N GLU A 32 -7.81 6.48 19.29
CA GLU A 32 -8.60 7.60 18.84
C GLU A 32 -9.30 7.28 17.51
N PRO A 33 -10.42 7.93 17.19
CA PRO A 33 -11.09 7.80 15.91
C PRO A 33 -10.23 8.35 14.75
N SER A 34 -10.59 8.03 13.50
CA SER A 34 -9.85 8.50 12.33
C SER A 34 -9.89 10.02 12.16
N GLU A 35 -10.94 10.64 12.67
CA GLU A 35 -11.23 12.08 12.59
C GLU A 35 -10.46 12.90 13.64
N HIS A 36 -9.75 12.25 14.57
CA HIS A 36 -8.99 12.97 15.59
C HIS A 36 -7.96 13.89 14.96
N PRO A 37 -7.88 15.19 15.35
CA PRO A 37 -7.03 16.17 14.67
C PRO A 37 -5.53 15.85 14.73
N ASP A 38 -5.08 15.16 15.77
CA ASP A 38 -3.67 14.78 15.95
C ASP A 38 -3.29 13.45 15.25
N GLN A 39 -4.18 12.89 14.44
CA GLN A 39 -3.82 11.74 13.62
C GLN A 39 -2.70 12.10 12.62
N PRO A 40 -1.79 11.15 12.30
CA PRO A 40 -0.66 11.44 11.41
C PRO A 40 -1.11 11.82 10.01
N HIS A 41 -0.22 12.53 9.31
CA HIS A 41 -0.32 12.84 7.89
C HIS A 41 0.46 11.83 7.06
N ILE A 42 0.07 11.68 5.81
CA ILE A 42 0.85 10.98 4.80
C ILE A 42 2.01 11.88 4.37
N VAL A 43 3.22 11.34 4.30
CA VAL A 43 4.42 12.01 3.78
C VAL A 43 4.72 11.57 2.35
N GLN A 44 4.55 10.28 2.07
CA GLN A 44 4.67 9.69 0.75
C GLN A 44 3.63 8.57 0.62
N VAL A 45 3.06 8.40 -0.55
CA VAL A 45 2.24 7.23 -0.88
C VAL A 45 2.63 6.71 -2.24
N ALA A 46 2.85 5.40 -2.31
CA ALA A 46 3.11 4.70 -3.55
C ALA A 46 2.12 3.55 -3.76
N ALA A 47 1.78 3.28 -5.01
CA ALA A 47 0.94 2.16 -5.36
C ALA A 47 1.27 1.64 -6.76
N CYS A 48 1.09 0.32 -6.94
CA CYS A 48 1.11 -0.37 -8.22
C CYS A 48 -0.20 -1.14 -8.42
N LEU A 49 -0.88 -0.85 -9.52
CA LEU A 49 -2.00 -1.65 -10.00
C LEU A 49 -1.43 -2.79 -10.85
N VAL A 50 -1.69 -4.03 -10.45
CA VAL A 50 -0.99 -5.20 -10.99
C VAL A 50 -2.01 -6.25 -11.44
N ASP A 51 -1.82 -6.78 -12.63
CA ASP A 51 -2.46 -8.00 -13.10
C ASP A 51 -1.76 -9.20 -12.41
N LEU A 52 -2.48 -9.89 -11.54
CA LEU A 52 -1.94 -10.99 -10.74
C LEU A 52 -1.63 -12.25 -11.55
N ASP A 53 -2.24 -12.42 -12.72
CA ASP A 53 -2.04 -13.59 -13.57
C ASP A 53 -0.77 -13.44 -14.42
N THR A 54 -0.56 -12.24 -15.00
CA THR A 54 0.63 -11.93 -15.80
C THR A 54 1.76 -11.31 -15.00
N ARG A 55 1.49 -10.83 -13.79
CA ARG A 55 2.40 -10.08 -12.89
C ARG A 55 2.84 -8.73 -13.46
N ASN A 56 2.18 -8.24 -14.48
CA ASN A 56 2.51 -6.96 -15.10
C ASN A 56 1.91 -5.80 -14.31
N THR A 57 2.69 -4.75 -14.11
CA THR A 57 2.19 -3.48 -13.59
C THR A 57 1.43 -2.75 -14.70
N ILE A 58 0.15 -2.45 -14.44
CA ILE A 58 -0.76 -1.75 -15.36
C ILE A 58 -0.61 -0.24 -15.21
N ALA A 59 -0.53 0.21 -13.95
CA ALA A 59 -0.37 1.62 -13.61
C ALA A 59 0.37 1.72 -12.27
N SER A 60 1.02 2.85 -12.04
CA SER A 60 1.68 3.13 -10.76
C SER A 60 1.59 4.61 -10.40
N MET A 61 1.71 4.88 -9.11
CA MET A 61 1.92 6.22 -8.56
C MET A 61 2.99 6.16 -7.48
N ASP A 62 3.77 7.23 -7.36
CA ASP A 62 4.73 7.45 -6.28
C ASP A 62 4.82 8.96 -6.06
N VAL A 63 4.19 9.45 -4.99
CA VAL A 63 4.04 10.88 -4.76
C VAL A 63 4.39 11.26 -3.32
N ILE A 64 5.13 12.34 -3.19
CA ILE A 64 5.40 13.00 -1.91
C ILE A 64 4.26 13.98 -1.64
N VAL A 65 3.84 14.05 -0.39
CA VAL A 65 2.76 14.94 0.06
C VAL A 65 3.37 16.23 0.58
N LYS A 66 2.81 17.35 0.09
CA LYS A 66 3.19 18.70 0.52
C LYS A 66 2.55 19.00 1.88
N PRO A 67 3.35 19.30 2.92
CA PRO A 67 2.81 19.75 4.20
C PRO A 67 1.97 21.04 4.07
N ASP A 68 0.82 21.07 4.74
CA ASP A 68 -0.05 22.24 4.85
C ASP A 68 -0.42 22.43 6.32
N GLY A 69 0.22 23.38 6.98
CA GLY A 69 0.05 23.67 8.40
C GLY A 69 0.73 22.68 9.37
N TRP A 70 1.50 21.70 8.85
CA TRP A 70 2.27 20.73 9.65
C TRP A 70 3.69 20.57 9.10
N ALA A 71 4.55 19.88 9.84
CA ALA A 71 5.91 19.60 9.43
C ALA A 71 6.22 18.11 9.62
N ILE A 72 7.20 17.61 8.87
CA ILE A 72 7.68 16.24 9.00
C ILE A 72 8.64 16.19 10.19
N PRO A 73 8.38 15.39 11.25
CA PRO A 73 9.27 15.25 12.38
C PRO A 73 10.63 14.67 11.98
N GLU A 74 11.72 15.18 12.58
CA GLU A 74 13.08 14.68 12.32
C GLU A 74 13.22 13.17 12.57
N ALA A 75 12.52 12.65 13.57
CA ALA A 75 12.56 11.23 13.93
C ALA A 75 12.06 10.32 12.80
N VAL A 76 11.03 10.73 12.03
CA VAL A 76 10.53 9.96 10.88
C VAL A 76 11.30 10.30 9.60
N THR A 77 11.79 11.55 9.46
CA THR A 77 12.75 11.91 8.40
C THR A 77 13.98 11.01 8.44
N ALA A 78 14.48 10.68 9.65
CA ALA A 78 15.60 9.75 9.80
C ALA A 78 15.28 8.31 9.32
N ILE A 79 13.99 7.96 9.14
CA ILE A 79 13.56 6.65 8.65
C ILE A 79 13.42 6.67 7.13
N HIS A 80 12.57 7.56 6.58
CA HIS A 80 12.21 7.58 5.15
C HIS A 80 12.99 8.62 4.32
N GLY A 81 13.81 9.48 4.96
CA GLY A 81 14.69 10.42 4.27
C GLY A 81 14.01 11.67 3.68
N ILE A 82 12.69 11.82 3.82
CA ILE A 82 11.95 12.95 3.24
C ILE A 82 11.89 14.07 4.27
N THR A 83 12.53 15.22 3.97
CA THR A 83 12.48 16.41 4.82
C THR A 83 11.26 17.27 4.50
N THR A 84 10.89 18.16 5.43
CA THR A 84 9.82 19.13 5.21
C THR A 84 10.13 20.01 3.98
N GLU A 85 11.38 20.48 3.83
CA GLU A 85 11.81 21.30 2.69
C GLU A 85 11.63 20.56 1.36
N ARG A 86 12.07 19.29 1.32
CA ARG A 86 11.89 18.46 0.12
C ARG A 86 10.41 18.27 -0.22
N ALA A 87 9.59 17.99 0.79
CA ALA A 87 8.15 17.80 0.62
C ALA A 87 7.43 19.11 0.18
N MET A 88 7.88 20.25 0.68
CA MET A 88 7.38 21.57 0.25
C MET A 88 7.72 21.89 -1.21
N ASP A 89 8.88 21.47 -1.68
CA ASP A 89 9.38 21.73 -3.04
C ASP A 89 8.68 20.88 -4.10
N VAL A 90 8.55 19.58 -3.86
CA VAL A 90 8.09 18.61 -4.88
C VAL A 90 6.74 17.95 -4.58
N GLY A 91 6.21 18.14 -3.37
CA GLY A 91 5.00 17.46 -2.93
C GLY A 91 3.72 18.01 -3.56
N ILE A 92 2.71 17.15 -3.62
CA ILE A 92 1.33 17.49 -4.02
C ILE A 92 0.43 17.56 -2.77
N PRO A 93 -0.74 18.22 -2.82
CA PRO A 93 -1.69 18.21 -1.70
C PRO A 93 -2.06 16.78 -1.25
N GLU A 94 -2.18 16.57 0.06
CA GLU A 94 -2.53 15.24 0.63
C GLU A 94 -3.87 14.72 0.09
N GLU A 95 -4.86 15.60 -0.06
CA GLU A 95 -6.15 15.25 -0.65
C GLU A 95 -6.02 14.70 -2.06
N MET A 96 -5.19 15.37 -2.90
CA MET A 96 -4.94 14.91 -4.27
C MET A 96 -4.25 13.56 -4.30
N ALA A 97 -3.28 13.33 -3.42
CA ALA A 97 -2.60 12.03 -3.31
C ALA A 97 -3.58 10.89 -2.96
N ILE A 98 -4.51 11.15 -2.04
CA ILE A 98 -5.57 10.21 -1.68
C ILE A 98 -6.55 9.99 -2.84
N ASP A 99 -6.98 11.03 -3.52
CA ASP A 99 -7.88 10.89 -4.67
C ASP A 99 -7.25 10.05 -5.80
N MET A 100 -5.97 10.23 -6.06
CA MET A 100 -5.22 9.41 -7.02
C MET A 100 -5.15 7.94 -6.58
N LEU A 101 -4.85 7.68 -5.30
CA LEU A 101 -4.84 6.33 -4.74
C LEU A 101 -6.21 5.67 -4.85
N MET A 102 -7.29 6.37 -4.50
CA MET A 102 -8.66 5.86 -4.56
C MET A 102 -9.09 5.57 -6.00
N ALA A 103 -8.68 6.41 -6.96
CA ALA A 103 -8.93 6.17 -8.39
C ALA A 103 -8.22 4.92 -8.91
N LEU A 104 -6.97 4.67 -8.49
CA LEU A 104 -6.26 3.42 -8.81
C LEU A 104 -6.87 2.21 -8.12
N TRP A 105 -7.26 2.36 -6.86
CA TRP A 105 -7.88 1.28 -6.11
C TRP A 105 -9.18 0.80 -6.74
N ASN A 106 -10.13 1.69 -7.00
CA ASN A 106 -11.42 1.42 -7.63
C ASN A 106 -12.04 0.07 -7.17
N GLU A 107 -12.17 -0.09 -5.84
CA GLU A 107 -12.75 -1.25 -5.13
C GLU A 107 -12.04 -2.61 -5.37
N ARG A 108 -10.84 -2.62 -5.93
CA ARG A 108 -10.05 -3.82 -6.15
C ARG A 108 -9.48 -4.37 -4.84
N MET A 109 -9.02 -5.60 -4.87
CA MET A 109 -8.25 -6.18 -3.76
C MET A 109 -7.01 -5.33 -3.49
N ARG A 110 -6.72 -5.13 -2.21
CA ARG A 110 -5.51 -4.43 -1.75
C ARG A 110 -4.50 -5.43 -1.20
N ILE A 111 -3.22 -5.15 -1.43
CA ILE A 111 -2.12 -5.96 -0.90
C ILE A 111 -1.07 -5.01 -0.33
N GLY A 112 -0.65 -5.29 0.91
CA GLY A 112 0.38 -4.50 1.60
C GLY A 112 1.21 -5.37 2.53
N HIS A 113 2.31 -4.84 3.05
CA HIS A 113 3.08 -5.47 4.12
C HIS A 113 2.75 -4.77 5.45
N ASN A 114 2.07 -5.46 6.35
CA ASN A 114 1.37 -4.85 7.49
C ASN A 114 0.19 -3.95 7.05
N GLU A 115 -0.56 -4.43 6.06
CA GLU A 115 -1.62 -3.74 5.33
C GLU A 115 -2.60 -2.96 6.22
N SER A 116 -2.91 -3.48 7.41
CA SER A 116 -3.82 -2.82 8.34
C SER A 116 -3.33 -1.45 8.84
N PHE A 117 -2.01 -1.21 8.85
CA PHE A 117 -1.42 0.09 9.15
C PHE A 117 -1.77 1.08 8.03
N ASP A 118 -1.42 0.76 6.79
CA ASP A 118 -1.66 1.62 5.64
C ASP A 118 -3.14 1.84 5.38
N ALA A 119 -3.96 0.80 5.54
CA ALA A 119 -5.41 0.93 5.47
C ALA A 119 -5.97 1.91 6.51
N ARG A 120 -5.37 1.95 7.70
CA ARG A 120 -5.74 2.93 8.74
C ARG A 120 -5.30 4.34 8.36
N ILE A 121 -4.09 4.51 7.86
CA ILE A 121 -3.56 5.80 7.39
C ILE A 121 -4.45 6.39 6.28
N VAL A 122 -4.81 5.60 5.29
CA VAL A 122 -5.70 6.03 4.21
C VAL A 122 -7.07 6.46 4.75
N ARG A 123 -7.67 5.72 5.71
CA ARG A 123 -8.94 6.15 6.34
C ARG A 123 -8.81 7.47 7.11
N ILE A 124 -7.69 7.68 7.80
CA ILE A 124 -7.41 8.94 8.50
C ILE A 124 -7.41 10.10 7.50
N ALA A 125 -6.68 9.96 6.39
CA ALA A 125 -6.63 10.98 5.36
C ALA A 125 -8.00 11.19 4.69
N GLN A 126 -8.73 10.13 4.35
CA GLN A 126 -10.10 10.24 3.81
C GLN A 126 -11.02 11.01 4.78
N SER A 127 -10.99 10.69 6.08
CA SER A 127 -11.78 11.38 7.10
C SER A 127 -11.41 12.84 7.22
N ARG A 128 -10.12 13.18 7.15
CA ARG A 128 -9.60 14.55 7.20
C ARG A 128 -10.16 15.42 6.07
N PHE A 129 -10.30 14.85 4.87
CA PHE A 129 -10.81 15.55 3.68
C PHE A 129 -12.30 15.33 3.44
N GLY A 130 -13.04 14.93 4.47
CA GLY A 130 -14.51 14.92 4.45
C GLY A 130 -15.12 13.91 3.48
N LYS A 131 -14.42 12.81 3.17
CA LYS A 131 -15.00 11.72 2.38
C LYS A 131 -16.20 11.14 3.12
N SER A 132 -17.20 10.71 2.37
CA SER A 132 -18.47 10.22 2.93
C SER A 132 -18.27 8.92 3.73
N GLU A 133 -19.17 8.67 4.69
CA GLU A 133 -19.17 7.43 5.47
C GLU A 133 -19.28 6.18 4.56
N SER A 134 -19.95 6.29 3.42
CA SER A 134 -20.02 5.21 2.43
C SER A 134 -18.64 4.91 1.82
N GLU A 135 -17.84 5.91 1.46
CA GLU A 135 -16.48 5.73 0.92
C GLU A 135 -15.55 5.12 1.97
N LEU A 136 -15.60 5.61 3.21
CA LEU A 136 -14.84 5.05 4.33
C LEU A 136 -15.21 3.59 4.59
N THR A 137 -16.51 3.26 4.50
CA THR A 137 -17.01 1.89 4.69
C THR A 137 -16.57 0.98 3.55
N LEU A 138 -16.64 1.42 2.30
CA LEU A 138 -16.14 0.67 1.14
C LEU A 138 -14.67 0.33 1.28
N TRP A 139 -13.83 1.32 1.63
CA TRP A 139 -12.40 1.08 1.87
C TRP A 139 -12.17 0.08 3.01
N LYS A 140 -12.89 0.23 4.13
CA LYS A 140 -12.75 -0.64 5.30
C LYS A 140 -13.17 -2.09 5.03
N ALA A 141 -14.23 -2.28 4.23
CA ALA A 141 -14.80 -3.59 3.91
C ALA A 141 -14.10 -4.29 2.74
N ALA A 142 -13.25 -3.58 2.00
CA ALA A 142 -12.60 -4.13 0.82
C ALA A 142 -11.71 -5.33 1.17
N ARG A 143 -11.66 -6.29 0.24
CA ARG A 143 -10.77 -7.45 0.35
C ARG A 143 -9.32 -6.97 0.41
N ALA A 144 -8.56 -7.51 1.36
CA ALA A 144 -7.14 -7.22 1.50
C ALA A 144 -6.34 -8.49 1.83
N GLU A 145 -5.09 -8.54 1.36
CA GLU A 145 -4.10 -9.54 1.74
C GLU A 145 -2.87 -8.84 2.32
N CYS A 146 -2.30 -9.45 3.36
CA CYS A 146 -1.16 -8.88 4.07
C CYS A 146 0.03 -9.83 3.98
N THR A 147 1.07 -9.44 3.25
CA THR A 147 2.25 -10.28 3.03
C THR A 147 2.99 -10.60 4.33
N CYS A 148 2.92 -9.75 5.34
CA CYS A 148 3.53 -10.03 6.64
C CYS A 148 2.84 -11.24 7.34
N TRP A 149 1.51 -11.35 7.28
CA TRP A 149 0.79 -12.51 7.80
C TRP A 149 1.02 -13.76 6.95
N LEU A 150 1.01 -13.63 5.63
CA LEU A 150 1.26 -14.73 4.71
C LEU A 150 2.69 -15.28 4.83
N SER A 151 3.68 -14.42 5.09
CA SER A 151 5.09 -14.80 5.26
C SER A 151 5.39 -15.49 6.59
N ARG A 152 4.60 -15.22 7.63
CA ARG A 152 4.87 -15.66 9.00
C ARG A 152 5.13 -17.17 9.15
N PRO A 153 4.35 -18.09 8.56
CA PRO A 153 4.59 -19.53 8.71
C PRO A 153 5.90 -19.98 8.06
N HIS A 154 6.41 -19.22 7.09
CA HIS A 154 7.60 -19.57 6.31
C HIS A 154 8.89 -19.01 6.92
N THR A 155 8.86 -17.77 7.42
CA THR A 155 10.04 -17.08 7.96
C THR A 155 10.52 -17.66 9.29
N LYS A 156 9.65 -18.38 10.04
CA LYS A 156 9.96 -19.07 11.30
C LYS A 156 10.77 -18.21 12.30
N LEU A 157 10.45 -16.93 12.39
CA LEU A 157 11.12 -16.02 13.33
C LEU A 157 10.84 -16.41 14.79
N GLU A 158 11.76 -16.06 15.68
CA GLU A 158 11.63 -16.33 17.11
C GLU A 158 10.30 -15.81 17.67
N LYS A 159 9.73 -16.56 18.62
CA LYS A 159 8.43 -16.26 19.24
C LYS A 159 7.28 -16.08 18.25
N ASN A 160 7.41 -16.66 17.06
CA ASN A 160 6.40 -16.57 16.01
C ASN A 160 6.05 -15.12 15.65
N LYS A 161 7.03 -14.22 15.69
CA LYS A 161 6.93 -12.80 15.35
C LYS A 161 6.50 -12.63 13.89
N LEU A 162 5.71 -11.60 13.61
CA LEU A 162 5.44 -11.15 12.25
C LEU A 162 6.74 -10.59 11.63
N PRO A 163 7.15 -11.03 10.43
CA PRO A 163 8.34 -10.50 9.78
C PRO A 163 8.14 -9.04 9.35
N LYS A 164 9.19 -8.26 9.45
CA LYS A 164 9.30 -6.99 8.74
C LYS A 164 9.45 -7.26 7.24
N LEU A 165 9.15 -6.29 6.38
CA LEU A 165 9.26 -6.45 4.93
C LEU A 165 10.67 -6.91 4.51
N GLY A 166 11.73 -6.27 5.02
CA GLY A 166 13.10 -6.66 4.74
C GLY A 166 13.44 -8.10 5.18
N GLU A 167 12.88 -8.58 6.32
CA GLU A 167 13.06 -9.95 6.80
C GLU A 167 12.35 -10.96 5.86
N ALA A 168 11.13 -10.65 5.43
CA ALA A 168 10.39 -11.46 4.47
C ALA A 168 11.07 -11.46 3.10
N TYR A 169 11.48 -10.29 2.62
CA TYR A 169 12.18 -10.15 1.34
C TYR A 169 13.50 -10.94 1.33
N GLN A 170 14.32 -10.81 2.37
CA GLN A 170 15.55 -11.61 2.52
C GLN A 170 15.26 -13.11 2.51
N HIS A 171 14.18 -13.55 3.16
CA HIS A 171 13.82 -14.96 3.23
C HIS A 171 13.41 -15.53 1.85
N PHE A 172 12.55 -14.82 1.10
CA PHE A 172 11.99 -15.32 -0.16
C PHE A 172 12.84 -15.01 -1.38
N ILE A 173 13.56 -13.88 -1.39
CA ILE A 173 14.32 -13.39 -2.54
C ILE A 173 15.83 -13.67 -2.38
N GLY A 174 16.31 -13.91 -1.15
CA GLY A 174 17.69 -14.28 -0.86
C GLY A 174 18.68 -13.13 -0.79
N LYS A 175 18.21 -11.87 -0.85
CA LYS A 175 19.04 -10.67 -0.77
C LYS A 175 18.33 -9.57 0.06
N PRO A 176 19.08 -8.59 0.61
CA PRO A 176 18.47 -7.47 1.33
C PRO A 176 17.58 -6.62 0.42
N LEU A 177 16.54 -6.04 1.00
CA LEU A 177 15.72 -5.02 0.32
C LEU A 177 16.51 -3.71 0.27
N GLU A 178 16.77 -3.23 -0.94
CA GLU A 178 17.44 -1.95 -1.17
C GLU A 178 16.42 -0.79 -1.05
N ASN A 179 16.86 0.36 -0.59
CA ASN A 179 16.05 1.58 -0.42
C ASN A 179 14.77 1.36 0.43
N ALA A 180 14.83 0.43 1.39
CA ALA A 180 13.75 0.27 2.37
C ALA A 180 13.40 1.63 2.99
N HIS A 181 12.11 1.80 3.32
CA HIS A 181 11.53 3.08 3.77
C HIS A 181 11.45 4.16 2.67
N SER A 182 11.39 3.75 1.42
CA SER A 182 10.81 4.52 0.34
C SER A 182 9.52 3.80 -0.09
N ALA A 183 8.37 4.46 -0.06
CA ALA A 183 7.09 3.79 -0.28
C ALA A 183 7.06 2.95 -1.57
N MET A 184 7.64 3.43 -2.68
CA MET A 184 7.71 2.64 -3.92
C MET A 184 8.63 1.42 -3.80
N ALA A 185 9.77 1.52 -3.11
CA ALA A 185 10.65 0.37 -2.90
C ALA A 185 9.96 -0.69 -2.02
N ASP A 186 9.19 -0.24 -1.02
CA ASP A 186 8.44 -1.13 -0.13
C ASP A 186 7.25 -1.78 -0.86
N VAL A 187 6.55 -1.07 -1.76
CA VAL A 187 5.56 -1.65 -2.70
C VAL A 187 6.20 -2.74 -3.56
N GLN A 188 7.34 -2.47 -4.18
CA GLN A 188 8.04 -3.44 -5.04
C GLN A 188 8.54 -4.65 -4.24
N GLY A 189 9.06 -4.42 -3.03
CA GLY A 189 9.44 -5.47 -2.08
C GLY A 189 8.25 -6.35 -1.68
N CYS A 190 7.11 -5.73 -1.36
CA CYS A 190 5.86 -6.41 -1.05
C CYS A 190 5.36 -7.27 -2.24
N MET A 191 5.40 -6.74 -3.47
CA MET A 191 5.06 -7.47 -4.69
C MET A 191 5.95 -8.71 -4.87
N ALA A 192 7.27 -8.56 -4.73
CA ALA A 192 8.21 -9.67 -4.86
C ALA A 192 7.93 -10.78 -3.83
N VAL A 193 7.70 -10.42 -2.57
CA VAL A 193 7.33 -11.36 -1.50
C VAL A 193 5.99 -12.04 -1.80
N TYR A 194 4.99 -11.28 -2.24
CA TYR A 194 3.68 -11.82 -2.59
C TYR A 194 3.77 -12.88 -3.68
N PHE A 195 4.45 -12.58 -4.78
CA PHE A 195 4.56 -13.53 -5.89
C PHE A 195 5.42 -14.75 -5.54
N ALA A 196 6.46 -14.60 -4.73
CA ALA A 196 7.23 -15.74 -4.23
C ALA A 196 6.37 -16.67 -3.35
N LEU A 197 5.47 -16.10 -2.52
CA LEU A 197 4.50 -16.88 -1.75
C LEU A 197 3.53 -17.64 -2.67
N LYS A 198 3.00 -16.99 -3.72
CA LYS A 198 2.10 -17.66 -4.69
C LYS A 198 2.78 -18.77 -5.47
N ASP A 199 4.05 -18.61 -5.82
CA ASP A 199 4.85 -19.67 -6.46
C ASP A 199 5.03 -20.87 -5.53
N LEU A 200 5.31 -20.59 -4.25
CA LEU A 200 5.44 -21.64 -3.23
C LEU A 200 4.12 -22.39 -3.01
N GLU A 201 2.99 -21.69 -2.92
CA GLU A 201 1.66 -22.30 -2.83
C GLU A 201 1.40 -23.24 -4.02
N THR A 202 1.70 -22.79 -5.24
CA THR A 202 1.52 -23.59 -6.46
C THR A 202 2.38 -24.83 -6.46
N GLN A 203 3.64 -24.73 -6.01
CA GLN A 203 4.55 -25.88 -5.91
C GLN A 203 4.06 -26.93 -4.90
N LEU A 204 3.54 -26.46 -3.74
CA LEU A 204 3.01 -27.35 -2.71
C LEU A 204 1.72 -28.07 -3.13
N LEU A 205 0.91 -27.47 -4.00
CA LEU A 205 -0.30 -28.10 -4.53
C LEU A 205 0.00 -29.12 -5.64
N ALA A 206 1.16 -29.00 -6.30
CA ALA A 206 1.60 -29.89 -7.37
C ALA A 206 2.41 -31.12 -6.88
N ALA A 207 2.82 -31.15 -5.60
CA ALA A 207 3.64 -32.19 -4.97
C ALA A 207 2.80 -33.21 -4.24
#